data_b589e19ec9452833fa345b43bd5261d6
#
_entry.id   b589e19ec9452833fa345b43bd5261d6
#
_cell.length_a   1.000
_cell.length_b   1.000
_cell.length_c   1.000
_cell.angle_alpha   90.00
_cell.angle_beta   90.00
_cell.angle_gamma   90.00
#
_symmetry.space_group_name_H-M   'P 1'
#
loop_
_entity.id
_entity.type
_entity.pdbx_description
1 polymer ?
#
loop_
_entity_poly.entity_id
_entity_poly.type
_entity_poly.pdbx_seq_one_letter_code
_entity_poly.pdbx_strand_id
1 'polypeptide(L)'
;MTLIKCGFCGANIDINAEVCPYCGMKKSQFQAHREDMKKLQADYIKTKETAVKENVSFSKKAAYAVMLSFILIACLVVFIALTQNYQIHKAFAKRSNEKNAEKHISILKDLEENEEYELFTSYILENDLSYNIRDEKSVFYEYKALNRLADHYATCMTKLYDIPILGTEGDYYEDGYSEGNIKYIAENYETFEKVYEQFLEESDPTYKYPTYSKEALSKEHLESMEKMRNRLRETYSYLLRLEGDEQEQFFDGTPAQRLLISETKIRQIEEERREKYGQSK
;
A
#
# COMPACT_ATOMS: atom_id res chain seq x y z
N MET A 1 -35.90 51.48 79.21
CA MET A 1 -35.96 50.06 78.90
C MET A 1 -35.11 49.85 77.68
N THR A 2 -34.07 49.02 77.73
CA THR A 2 -33.19 48.69 76.66
C THR A 2 -33.76 47.48 75.89
N LEU A 3 -34.20 47.71 74.63
CA LEU A 3 -34.78 46.65 73.79
C LEU A 3 -33.71 46.02 72.88
N ILE A 4 -33.72 44.69 72.82
CA ILE A 4 -32.90 43.88 71.91
C ILE A 4 -33.79 43.10 71.01
N LYS A 5 -33.28 42.74 69.76
CA LYS A 5 -34.01 41.84 68.83
C LYS A 5 -33.90 40.40 69.30
N CYS A 6 -35.05 39.73 69.37
CA CYS A 6 -35.06 38.29 69.56
C CYS A 6 -34.34 37.60 68.45
N GLY A 7 -33.31 36.79 68.69
CA GLY A 7 -32.50 36.10 67.70
C GLY A 7 -33.24 35.01 66.91
N PHE A 8 -34.47 34.66 67.32
CA PHE A 8 -35.26 33.63 66.64
C PHE A 8 -36.38 34.24 65.78
N CYS A 9 -37.24 35.10 66.38
CA CYS A 9 -38.37 35.65 65.64
C CYS A 9 -38.20 37.11 65.20
N GLY A 10 -37.08 37.78 65.57
CA GLY A 10 -36.77 39.16 65.21
C GLY A 10 -37.53 40.24 65.98
N ALA A 11 -38.48 39.87 66.87
CA ALA A 11 -39.22 40.80 67.72
C ALA A 11 -38.36 41.57 68.68
N ASN A 12 -38.69 42.81 69.04
CA ASN A 12 -37.98 43.59 70.04
C ASN A 12 -38.42 43.14 71.42
N ILE A 13 -37.49 42.70 72.26
CA ILE A 13 -37.71 42.20 73.60
C ILE A 13 -36.89 42.97 74.62
N ASP A 14 -37.32 43.02 75.90
CA ASP A 14 -36.51 43.60 76.93
C ASP A 14 -35.22 42.83 77.13
N ILE A 15 -34.11 43.55 77.37
CA ILE A 15 -32.77 42.94 77.56
C ILE A 15 -32.74 41.97 78.72
N ASN A 16 -33.61 42.20 79.76
CA ASN A 16 -33.69 41.39 80.96
C ASN A 16 -34.71 40.24 80.90
N ALA A 17 -35.44 40.12 79.77
CA ALA A 17 -36.36 39.01 79.59
C ALA A 17 -35.62 37.69 79.35
N GLU A 18 -35.86 36.66 80.18
CA GLU A 18 -35.28 35.32 79.99
C GLU A 18 -35.93 34.53 78.86
N VAL A 19 -37.16 34.85 78.52
CA VAL A 19 -37.96 34.18 77.50
C VAL A 19 -38.58 35.24 76.64
N CYS A 20 -38.58 35.03 75.33
CA CYS A 20 -39.23 35.91 74.36
C CYS A 20 -40.76 35.78 74.47
N PRO A 21 -41.50 36.90 74.80
CA PRO A 21 -42.93 36.85 74.97
C PRO A 21 -43.69 36.57 73.67
N TYR A 22 -43.07 36.69 72.52
CA TYR A 22 -43.69 36.50 71.21
C TYR A 22 -43.56 35.07 70.66
N CYS A 23 -42.43 34.40 70.90
CA CYS A 23 -42.20 33.05 70.36
C CYS A 23 -41.91 32.01 71.43
N GLY A 24 -41.81 32.34 72.67
CA GLY A 24 -41.59 31.43 73.79
C GLY A 24 -40.17 30.87 73.92
N MET A 25 -39.26 31.30 73.10
CA MET A 25 -37.89 30.77 73.09
C MET A 25 -37.03 31.37 74.19
N LYS A 26 -36.32 30.52 74.98
CA LYS A 26 -35.36 30.94 75.97
C LYS A 26 -34.12 31.59 75.41
N LYS A 27 -33.61 32.64 76.06
CA LYS A 27 -32.42 33.38 75.53
C LYS A 27 -31.18 32.50 75.36
N SER A 28 -31.00 31.51 76.23
CA SER A 28 -29.93 30.51 76.12
C SER A 28 -30.04 29.61 74.86
N GLN A 29 -31.24 29.38 74.39
CA GLN A 29 -31.50 28.55 73.18
C GLN A 29 -31.17 29.29 71.88
N PHE A 30 -31.09 30.62 71.89
CA PHE A 30 -30.73 31.38 70.65
C PHE A 30 -29.29 31.11 70.19
N GLN A 31 -28.36 30.92 71.12
CA GLN A 31 -26.98 30.64 70.78
C GLN A 31 -26.85 29.25 70.17
N ALA A 32 -27.46 28.25 70.77
CA ALA A 32 -27.47 26.88 70.27
C ALA A 32 -28.08 26.82 68.82
N HIS A 33 -29.28 27.43 68.65
CA HIS A 33 -29.94 27.46 67.39
C HIS A 33 -29.12 28.21 66.33
N ARG A 34 -28.45 29.31 66.72
CA ARG A 34 -27.55 30.07 65.80
C ARG A 34 -26.32 29.28 65.37
N GLU A 35 -25.79 28.47 66.31
CA GLU A 35 -24.65 27.58 65.95
C GLU A 35 -25.06 26.44 65.06
N ASP A 36 -26.23 25.84 65.33
CA ASP A 36 -26.77 24.78 64.42
C ASP A 36 -27.06 25.30 63.01
N MET A 37 -27.63 26.53 62.91
CA MET A 37 -27.84 27.16 61.57
C MET A 37 -26.52 27.45 60.84
N LYS A 38 -25.48 27.86 61.61
CA LYS A 38 -24.15 28.05 60.96
C LYS A 38 -23.54 26.74 60.52
N LYS A 39 -23.70 25.65 61.30
CA LYS A 39 -23.24 24.31 60.90
C LYS A 39 -23.96 23.84 59.62
N LEU A 40 -25.28 23.93 59.61
CA LEU A 40 -26.09 23.57 58.42
C LEU A 40 -25.70 24.37 57.18
N GLN A 41 -25.44 25.67 57.35
CA GLN A 41 -24.99 26.50 56.23
C GLN A 41 -23.59 26.11 55.75
N ALA A 42 -22.66 25.78 56.66
CA ALA A 42 -21.33 25.32 56.34
C ALA A 42 -21.36 23.97 55.57
N ASP A 43 -22.18 23.03 56.08
CA ASP A 43 -22.35 21.72 55.43
C ASP A 43 -23.00 21.84 54.07
N TYR A 44 -23.98 22.72 53.91
CA TYR A 44 -24.58 23.00 52.60
C TYR A 44 -23.57 23.55 51.61
N ILE A 45 -22.75 24.54 52.01
CA ILE A 45 -21.70 25.12 51.17
C ILE A 45 -20.72 24.03 50.75
N LYS A 46 -20.24 23.21 51.72
CA LYS A 46 -19.31 22.12 51.44
C LYS A 46 -19.86 21.09 50.47
N THR A 47 -21.12 20.67 50.71
CA THR A 47 -21.78 19.72 49.79
C THR A 47 -21.94 20.30 48.39
N LYS A 48 -22.34 21.59 48.29
CA LYS A 48 -22.43 22.29 46.98
C LYS A 48 -21.10 22.36 46.29
N GLU A 49 -20.02 22.71 46.99
CA GLU A 49 -18.68 22.76 46.40
C GLU A 49 -18.19 21.40 45.92
N THR A 50 -18.44 20.34 46.68
CA THR A 50 -18.11 18.96 46.31
C THR A 50 -18.87 18.52 45.05
N ALA A 51 -20.18 18.76 45.05
CA ALA A 51 -21.01 18.42 43.87
C ALA A 51 -20.59 19.18 42.61
N VAL A 52 -20.22 20.46 42.74
CA VAL A 52 -19.71 21.24 41.61
C VAL A 52 -18.37 20.70 41.10
N LYS A 53 -17.44 20.36 41.99
CA LYS A 53 -16.15 19.78 41.60
C LYS A 53 -16.30 18.43 40.90
N GLU A 54 -17.15 17.56 41.43
CA GLU A 54 -17.43 16.25 40.83
C GLU A 54 -18.07 16.39 39.43
N ASN A 55 -19.07 17.26 39.31
CA ASN A 55 -19.72 17.53 38.02
C ASN A 55 -18.75 18.11 36.96
N VAL A 56 -17.86 19.03 37.37
CA VAL A 56 -16.84 19.59 36.47
C VAL A 56 -15.84 18.51 36.05
N SER A 57 -15.42 17.65 36.96
CA SER A 57 -14.52 16.52 36.65
C SER A 57 -15.17 15.53 35.67
N PHE A 58 -16.43 15.16 35.92
CA PHE A 58 -17.20 14.28 35.08
C PHE A 58 -17.42 14.89 33.71
N SER A 59 -17.80 16.17 33.64
CA SER A 59 -18.00 16.90 32.35
C SER A 59 -16.71 16.94 31.53
N LYS A 60 -15.55 17.17 32.13
CA LYS A 60 -14.26 17.14 31.44
C LYS A 60 -13.97 15.75 30.84
N LYS A 61 -14.13 14.68 31.66
CA LYS A 61 -13.93 13.30 31.21
C LYS A 61 -14.88 12.93 30.07
N ALA A 62 -16.15 13.31 30.17
CA ALA A 62 -17.13 13.10 29.11
C ALA A 62 -16.79 13.88 27.84
N ALA A 63 -16.32 15.12 27.92
CA ALA A 63 -15.88 15.91 26.79
C ALA A 63 -14.69 15.27 26.07
N TYR A 64 -13.70 14.74 26.82
CA TYR A 64 -12.57 14.01 26.23
C TYR A 64 -13.02 12.71 25.55
N ALA A 65 -13.93 11.96 26.15
CA ALA A 65 -14.46 10.74 25.55
C ALA A 65 -15.21 11.03 24.23
N VAL A 66 -16.02 12.07 24.20
CA VAL A 66 -16.73 12.53 23.01
C VAL A 66 -15.73 13.00 21.92
N MET A 67 -14.74 13.80 22.29
CA MET A 67 -13.70 14.25 21.36
C MET A 67 -12.92 13.07 20.76
N LEU A 68 -12.54 12.10 21.60
CA LEU A 68 -11.83 10.90 21.14
C LEU A 68 -12.68 10.07 20.18
N SER A 69 -13.98 9.95 20.48
CA SER A 69 -14.94 9.26 19.58
C SER A 69 -15.03 9.94 18.22
N PHE A 70 -15.07 11.27 18.17
CA PHE A 70 -15.06 12.01 16.90
C PHE A 70 -13.77 11.78 16.12
N ILE A 71 -12.61 11.78 16.77
CA ILE A 71 -11.33 11.49 16.12
C ILE A 71 -11.33 10.06 15.55
N LEU A 72 -11.78 9.08 16.30
CA LEU A 72 -11.85 7.68 15.84
C LEU A 72 -12.80 7.53 14.64
N ILE A 73 -13.97 8.18 14.68
CA ILE A 73 -14.91 8.17 13.57
C ILE A 73 -14.28 8.84 12.34
N ALA A 74 -13.61 9.97 12.50
CA ALA A 74 -12.92 10.66 11.40
C ALA A 74 -11.81 9.77 10.80
N CYS A 75 -10.99 9.12 11.61
CA CYS A 75 -9.98 8.17 11.17
C CYS A 75 -10.61 6.98 10.42
N LEU A 76 -11.71 6.44 10.91
CA LEU A 76 -12.44 5.35 10.26
C LEU A 76 -12.99 5.78 8.89
N VAL A 77 -13.58 6.97 8.81
CA VAL A 77 -14.09 7.52 7.54
C VAL A 77 -12.96 7.72 6.53
N VAL A 78 -11.82 8.28 6.95
CA VAL A 78 -10.62 8.43 6.11
C VAL A 78 -10.11 7.07 5.65
N PHE A 79 -10.02 6.09 6.55
CA PHE A 79 -9.58 4.73 6.21
C PHE A 79 -10.52 4.07 5.18
N ILE A 80 -11.84 4.17 5.38
CA ILE A 80 -12.82 3.66 4.42
C ILE A 80 -12.69 4.40 3.08
N ALA A 81 -12.54 5.72 3.09
CA ALA A 81 -12.37 6.51 1.88
C ALA A 81 -11.13 6.10 1.09
N LEU A 82 -9.99 5.88 1.76
CA LEU A 82 -8.75 5.44 1.12
C LEU A 82 -8.87 4.02 0.54
N THR A 83 -9.49 3.09 1.27
CA THR A 83 -9.69 1.71 0.78
C THR A 83 -10.70 1.62 -0.35
N GLN A 84 -11.78 2.39 -0.29
CA GLN A 84 -12.79 2.44 -1.34
C GLN A 84 -12.30 3.18 -2.59
N ASN A 85 -11.41 4.17 -2.47
CA ASN A 85 -10.86 4.92 -3.60
C ASN A 85 -10.20 3.98 -4.62
N TYR A 86 -9.44 2.99 -4.16
CA TYR A 86 -8.84 1.97 -5.03
C TYR A 86 -9.89 1.16 -5.81
N GLN A 87 -10.94 0.71 -5.13
CA GLN A 87 -12.01 -0.08 -5.78
C GLN A 87 -12.82 0.77 -6.77
N ILE A 88 -13.07 2.02 -6.42
CA ILE A 88 -13.76 2.98 -7.28
C ILE A 88 -12.91 3.26 -8.52
N HIS A 89 -11.62 3.56 -8.35
CA HIS A 89 -10.69 3.80 -9.46
C HIS A 89 -10.63 2.59 -10.40
N LYS A 90 -10.45 1.39 -9.84
CA LYS A 90 -10.46 0.13 -10.59
C LYS A 90 -11.76 -0.05 -11.40
N ALA A 91 -12.92 0.21 -10.80
CA ALA A 91 -14.19 0.06 -11.48
C ALA A 91 -14.39 1.08 -12.62
N PHE A 92 -13.94 2.33 -12.40
CA PHE A 92 -13.97 3.37 -13.42
C PHE A 92 -13.02 3.07 -14.58
N ALA A 93 -11.76 2.72 -14.29
CA ALA A 93 -10.76 2.35 -15.28
C ALA A 93 -11.28 1.19 -16.14
N LYS A 94 -11.74 0.11 -15.49
CA LYS A 94 -12.29 -1.06 -16.17
C LYS A 94 -13.44 -0.69 -17.11
N ARG A 95 -14.41 0.10 -16.65
CA ARG A 95 -15.56 0.52 -17.46
C ARG A 95 -15.16 1.46 -18.61
N SER A 96 -14.22 2.35 -18.35
CA SER A 96 -13.66 3.25 -19.39
C SER A 96 -12.98 2.45 -20.51
N ASN A 97 -12.17 1.47 -20.12
CA ASN A 97 -11.43 0.61 -21.05
C ASN A 97 -12.37 -0.25 -21.89
N GLU A 98 -13.40 -0.86 -21.29
CA GLU A 98 -14.41 -1.61 -22.05
C GLU A 98 -15.17 -0.72 -23.04
N LYS A 99 -15.44 0.53 -22.71
CA LYS A 99 -16.08 1.50 -23.62
C LYS A 99 -15.19 1.86 -24.80
N ASN A 100 -13.87 1.84 -24.62
CA ASN A 100 -12.86 2.17 -25.64
C ASN A 100 -12.14 0.92 -26.16
N ALA A 101 -12.74 -0.27 -26.00
CA ALA A 101 -12.09 -1.55 -26.25
C ALA A 101 -11.51 -1.66 -27.69
N GLU A 102 -12.25 -1.27 -28.71
CA GLU A 102 -11.79 -1.32 -30.09
C GLU A 102 -10.47 -0.56 -30.30
N LYS A 103 -10.35 0.63 -29.71
CA LYS A 103 -9.12 1.43 -29.77
C LYS A 103 -7.96 0.73 -29.08
N HIS A 104 -8.17 0.24 -27.86
CA HIS A 104 -7.10 -0.42 -27.11
C HIS A 104 -6.66 -1.73 -27.76
N ILE A 105 -7.60 -2.54 -28.25
CA ILE A 105 -7.30 -3.80 -28.95
C ILE A 105 -6.54 -3.52 -30.24
N SER A 106 -6.92 -2.49 -31.01
CA SER A 106 -6.16 -2.10 -32.22
C SER A 106 -4.71 -1.76 -31.91
N ILE A 107 -4.45 -1.02 -30.83
CA ILE A 107 -3.09 -0.66 -30.40
C ILE A 107 -2.33 -1.89 -29.92
N LEU A 108 -2.96 -2.75 -29.11
CA LEU A 108 -2.31 -3.97 -28.61
C LEU A 108 -1.91 -4.91 -29.76
N LYS A 109 -2.77 -5.06 -30.76
CA LYS A 109 -2.45 -5.83 -31.98
C LYS A 109 -1.31 -5.23 -32.78
N ASP A 110 -1.31 -3.92 -32.98
CA ASP A 110 -0.24 -3.21 -33.66
C ASP A 110 1.12 -3.40 -32.97
N LEU A 111 1.14 -3.27 -31.63
CA LEU A 111 2.35 -3.50 -30.84
C LEU A 111 2.81 -4.97 -30.88
N GLU A 112 1.88 -5.93 -30.86
CA GLU A 112 2.16 -7.36 -31.00
C GLU A 112 2.72 -7.70 -32.38
N GLU A 113 2.09 -7.22 -33.45
CA GLU A 113 2.52 -7.45 -34.83
C GLU A 113 3.90 -6.85 -35.13
N ASN A 114 4.22 -5.69 -34.55
CA ASN A 114 5.51 -5.04 -34.67
C ASN A 114 6.58 -5.58 -33.70
N GLU A 115 6.24 -6.59 -32.89
CA GLU A 115 7.14 -7.19 -31.89
C GLU A 115 7.64 -6.20 -30.82
N GLU A 116 6.86 -5.15 -30.54
CA GLU A 116 7.17 -4.09 -29.55
C GLU A 116 6.70 -4.48 -28.13
N TYR A 117 7.18 -5.62 -27.64
CA TYR A 117 6.66 -6.25 -26.40
C TYR A 117 6.87 -5.44 -25.13
N GLU A 118 7.92 -4.63 -25.05
CA GLU A 118 8.17 -3.73 -23.90
C GLU A 118 7.17 -2.57 -23.90
N LEU A 119 6.86 -2.03 -25.10
CA LEU A 119 5.81 -1.01 -25.24
C LEU A 119 4.42 -1.61 -25.01
N PHE A 120 4.21 -2.86 -25.39
CA PHE A 120 2.96 -3.58 -25.14
C PHE A 120 2.65 -3.66 -23.64
N THR A 121 3.62 -4.08 -22.79
CA THR A 121 3.44 -4.14 -21.35
C THR A 121 3.28 -2.75 -20.74
N SER A 122 4.07 -1.78 -21.18
CA SER A 122 3.98 -0.39 -20.74
C SER A 122 2.61 0.22 -21.05
N TYR A 123 2.09 -0.02 -22.26
CA TYR A 123 0.77 0.44 -22.66
C TYR A 123 -0.35 -0.12 -21.78
N ILE A 124 -0.27 -1.42 -21.46
CA ILE A 124 -1.23 -2.07 -20.54
C ILE A 124 -1.18 -1.45 -19.16
N LEU A 125 0.00 -1.16 -18.66
CA LEU A 125 0.20 -0.57 -17.33
C LEU A 125 -0.31 0.88 -17.29
N GLU A 126 0.09 1.71 -18.25
CA GLU A 126 -0.25 3.14 -18.30
C GLU A 126 -1.75 3.39 -18.51
N ASN A 127 -2.46 2.46 -19.16
CA ASN A 127 -3.90 2.57 -19.39
C ASN A 127 -4.75 1.76 -18.40
N ASP A 128 -4.16 1.27 -17.31
CA ASP A 128 -4.86 0.46 -16.29
C ASP A 128 -5.58 -0.79 -16.86
N LEU A 129 -5.16 -1.28 -18.03
CA LEU A 129 -5.75 -2.45 -18.69
C LEU A 129 -5.55 -3.74 -17.90
N SER A 130 -4.60 -3.77 -16.96
CA SER A 130 -4.34 -4.91 -16.08
C SER A 130 -5.57 -5.41 -15.33
N TYR A 131 -6.54 -4.52 -15.04
CA TYR A 131 -7.80 -4.91 -14.39
C TYR A 131 -8.75 -5.64 -15.35
N ASN A 132 -8.74 -5.26 -16.62
CA ASN A 132 -9.55 -5.88 -17.66
C ASN A 132 -8.97 -7.23 -18.08
N ILE A 133 -7.66 -7.32 -18.30
CA ILE A 133 -6.93 -8.53 -18.69
C ILE A 133 -7.11 -9.67 -17.65
N ARG A 134 -7.31 -9.35 -16.36
CA ARG A 134 -7.55 -10.35 -15.30
C ARG A 134 -9.00 -10.79 -15.17
N ASP A 135 -9.93 -10.14 -15.87
CA ASP A 135 -11.35 -10.50 -15.82
C ASP A 135 -11.73 -11.37 -17.01
N GLU A 136 -12.08 -12.62 -16.73
CA GLU A 136 -12.49 -13.61 -17.75
C GLU A 136 -13.69 -13.18 -18.62
N LYS A 137 -14.45 -12.18 -18.16
CA LYS A 137 -15.58 -11.62 -18.91
C LYS A 137 -15.20 -10.46 -19.80
N SER A 138 -13.99 -9.95 -19.69
CA SER A 138 -13.50 -8.83 -20.46
C SER A 138 -12.99 -9.31 -21.82
N VAL A 139 -13.22 -8.50 -22.85
CA VAL A 139 -12.65 -8.72 -24.20
C VAL A 139 -11.12 -8.69 -24.22
N PHE A 140 -10.51 -8.12 -23.20
CA PHE A 140 -9.04 -8.07 -23.05
C PHE A 140 -8.44 -9.34 -22.43
N TYR A 141 -9.28 -10.29 -21.99
CA TYR A 141 -8.78 -11.51 -21.33
C TYR A 141 -7.91 -12.36 -22.28
N GLU A 142 -8.13 -12.28 -23.57
CA GLU A 142 -7.32 -12.95 -24.58
C GLU A 142 -5.82 -12.60 -24.47
N TYR A 143 -5.48 -11.39 -24.04
CA TYR A 143 -4.09 -10.94 -23.89
C TYR A 143 -3.44 -11.33 -22.55
N LYS A 144 -4.12 -12.06 -21.67
CA LYS A 144 -3.62 -12.37 -20.33
C LYS A 144 -2.33 -13.17 -20.33
N ALA A 145 -2.25 -14.20 -21.15
CA ALA A 145 -1.06 -15.04 -21.26
C ALA A 145 0.09 -14.30 -21.94
N LEU A 146 -0.20 -13.66 -23.07
CA LEU A 146 0.77 -12.85 -23.81
C LEU A 146 1.36 -11.73 -22.92
N ASN A 147 0.52 -10.99 -22.21
CA ASN A 147 0.99 -9.95 -21.28
C ASN A 147 1.87 -10.50 -20.18
N ARG A 148 1.56 -11.68 -19.63
CA ARG A 148 2.40 -12.29 -18.60
C ARG A 148 3.79 -12.63 -19.12
N LEU A 149 3.88 -13.19 -20.32
CA LEU A 149 5.19 -13.51 -20.92
C LEU A 149 5.95 -12.25 -21.30
N ALA A 150 5.26 -11.25 -21.88
CA ALA A 150 5.85 -9.96 -22.23
C ALA A 150 6.40 -9.20 -21.02
N ASP A 151 5.76 -9.31 -19.86
CA ASP A 151 6.26 -8.73 -18.60
C ASP A 151 7.59 -9.38 -18.15
N HIS A 152 7.70 -10.71 -18.25
CA HIS A 152 8.97 -11.41 -18.02
C HIS A 152 10.02 -11.07 -19.06
N TYR A 153 9.64 -10.94 -20.32
CA TYR A 153 10.52 -10.49 -21.40
C TYR A 153 11.09 -9.09 -21.11
N ALA A 154 10.23 -8.12 -20.79
CA ALA A 154 10.64 -6.76 -20.45
C ALA A 154 11.56 -6.73 -19.21
N THR A 155 11.30 -7.60 -18.21
CA THR A 155 12.16 -7.75 -17.03
C THR A 155 13.56 -8.26 -17.42
N CYS A 156 13.66 -9.23 -18.32
CA CYS A 156 14.94 -9.69 -18.85
C CYS A 156 15.67 -8.56 -19.59
N MET A 157 14.98 -7.88 -20.52
CA MET A 157 15.55 -6.80 -21.34
C MET A 157 16.08 -5.65 -20.48
N THR A 158 15.37 -5.25 -19.40
CA THR A 158 15.81 -4.20 -18.47
C THR A 158 17.19 -4.51 -17.89
N LYS A 159 17.46 -5.77 -17.56
CA LYS A 159 18.78 -6.18 -17.02
C LYS A 159 19.84 -6.31 -18.10
N LEU A 160 19.45 -6.71 -19.29
CA LEU A 160 20.37 -6.82 -20.41
C LEU A 160 20.84 -5.45 -20.93
N TYR A 161 20.01 -4.40 -20.83
CA TYR A 161 20.40 -3.04 -21.24
C TYR A 161 21.51 -2.43 -20.40
N ASP A 162 21.76 -2.92 -19.20
CA ASP A 162 22.89 -2.47 -18.37
C ASP A 162 24.25 -2.99 -18.91
N ILE A 163 24.27 -4.14 -19.62
CA ILE A 163 25.52 -4.78 -20.08
C ILE A 163 26.36 -3.90 -21.01
N PRO A 164 25.76 -3.17 -21.98
CA PRO A 164 26.54 -2.31 -22.90
C PRO A 164 27.32 -1.19 -22.21
N ILE A 165 26.91 -0.75 -21.02
CA ILE A 165 27.55 0.35 -20.28
C ILE A 165 28.50 -0.11 -19.18
N LEU A 166 28.64 -1.42 -18.93
CA LEU A 166 29.52 -1.94 -17.90
C LEU A 166 30.99 -1.54 -18.15
N GLY A 167 31.65 -1.05 -17.12
CA GLY A 167 33.05 -0.65 -17.17
C GLY A 167 33.33 0.64 -17.98
N THR A 168 32.30 1.39 -18.37
CA THR A 168 32.47 2.71 -19.02
C THR A 168 32.61 3.83 -17.99
N GLU A 169 33.18 4.98 -18.41
CA GLU A 169 33.32 6.15 -17.54
C GLU A 169 31.93 6.63 -17.10
N GLY A 170 31.72 6.77 -15.79
CA GLY A 170 30.39 7.10 -15.21
C GLY A 170 29.54 5.91 -14.82
N ASP A 171 30.11 4.70 -14.88
CA ASP A 171 29.44 3.51 -14.37
C ASP A 171 29.07 3.70 -12.89
N TYR A 172 27.77 3.57 -12.58
CA TYR A 172 27.21 3.74 -11.24
C TYR A 172 27.75 2.71 -10.23
N TYR A 173 28.45 1.70 -10.72
CA TYR A 173 28.99 0.58 -9.94
C TYR A 173 30.50 0.70 -9.80
N GLU A 174 30.99 1.54 -8.84
CA GLU A 174 32.42 1.63 -8.53
C GLU A 174 33.04 0.25 -8.20
N ASP A 175 32.24 -0.67 -7.66
CA ASP A 175 32.64 -2.02 -7.26
C ASP A 175 32.35 -3.11 -8.32
N GLY A 176 31.96 -2.73 -9.53
CA GLY A 176 31.56 -3.66 -10.59
C GLY A 176 30.07 -4.07 -10.51
N TYR A 177 29.63 -4.84 -11.53
CA TYR A 177 28.26 -5.32 -11.57
C TYR A 177 28.04 -6.32 -10.42
N SER A 178 27.11 -6.03 -9.52
CA SER A 178 26.94 -6.81 -8.30
C SER A 178 26.57 -8.26 -8.59
N GLU A 179 27.01 -9.19 -7.74
CA GLU A 179 26.66 -10.61 -7.83
C GLU A 179 25.14 -10.81 -7.91
N GLY A 180 24.37 -9.98 -7.18
CA GLY A 180 22.91 -9.99 -7.25
C GLY A 180 22.36 -9.68 -8.63
N ASN A 181 22.91 -8.68 -9.34
CA ASN A 181 22.49 -8.34 -10.70
C ASN A 181 22.85 -9.43 -11.70
N ILE A 182 24.02 -10.04 -11.59
CA ILE A 182 24.44 -11.17 -12.42
C ILE A 182 23.48 -12.36 -12.24
N LYS A 183 23.16 -12.66 -10.99
CA LYS A 183 22.20 -13.71 -10.64
C LYS A 183 20.83 -13.44 -11.25
N TYR A 184 20.32 -12.20 -11.18
CA TYR A 184 19.05 -11.82 -11.80
C TYR A 184 19.01 -12.02 -13.31
N ILE A 185 20.12 -11.84 -14.02
CA ILE A 185 20.19 -12.11 -15.46
C ILE A 185 19.89 -13.59 -15.75
N ALA A 186 20.50 -14.51 -14.99
CA ALA A 186 20.27 -15.95 -15.16
C ALA A 186 18.87 -16.38 -14.71
N GLU A 187 18.39 -15.89 -13.54
CA GLU A 187 17.11 -16.28 -12.95
C GLU A 187 15.90 -15.73 -13.72
N ASN A 188 16.01 -14.51 -14.27
CA ASN A 188 14.93 -13.94 -15.07
C ASN A 188 14.72 -14.73 -16.37
N TYR A 189 15.81 -15.14 -17.04
CA TYR A 189 15.71 -16.01 -18.20
C TYR A 189 15.05 -17.35 -17.85
N GLU A 190 15.46 -17.99 -16.75
CA GLU A 190 14.85 -19.23 -16.29
C GLU A 190 13.36 -19.09 -15.99
N THR A 191 12.97 -17.96 -15.39
CA THR A 191 11.56 -17.67 -15.10
C THR A 191 10.77 -17.47 -16.39
N PHE A 192 11.33 -16.76 -17.36
CA PHE A 192 10.72 -16.58 -18.68
C PHE A 192 10.50 -17.93 -19.39
N GLU A 193 11.51 -18.81 -19.45
CA GLU A 193 11.40 -20.13 -20.09
C GLU A 193 10.34 -21.01 -19.39
N LYS A 194 10.31 -21.06 -18.05
CA LYS A 194 9.28 -21.78 -17.30
C LYS A 194 7.86 -21.32 -17.62
N VAL A 195 7.66 -20.00 -17.76
CA VAL A 195 6.35 -19.45 -18.11
C VAL A 195 5.99 -19.78 -19.57
N TYR A 196 6.96 -19.71 -20.47
CA TYR A 196 6.76 -20.09 -21.88
C TYR A 196 6.40 -21.58 -22.02
N GLU A 197 7.14 -22.48 -21.36
CA GLU A 197 6.86 -23.92 -21.34
C GLU A 197 5.47 -24.22 -20.78
N GLN A 198 5.07 -23.55 -19.68
CA GLN A 198 3.72 -23.65 -19.15
C GLN A 198 2.66 -23.33 -20.19
N PHE A 199 2.83 -22.30 -21.00
CA PHE A 199 1.87 -21.95 -22.05
C PHE A 199 1.81 -22.97 -23.15
N LEU A 200 2.94 -23.57 -23.53
CA LEU A 200 2.97 -24.66 -24.50
C LEU A 200 2.22 -25.90 -23.99
N GLU A 201 2.45 -26.29 -22.73
CA GLU A 201 1.75 -27.40 -22.09
C GLU A 201 0.24 -27.14 -22.01
N GLU A 202 -0.17 -25.96 -21.55
CA GLU A 202 -1.59 -25.59 -21.43
C GLU A 202 -2.31 -25.41 -22.76
N SER A 203 -1.57 -25.15 -23.86
CA SER A 203 -2.13 -25.06 -25.21
C SER A 203 -2.49 -26.43 -25.81
N ASP A 204 -1.94 -27.52 -25.26
CA ASP A 204 -2.30 -28.88 -25.67
C ASP A 204 -3.79 -29.15 -25.35
N PRO A 205 -4.60 -29.56 -26.35
CA PRO A 205 -6.01 -29.85 -26.16
C PRO A 205 -6.29 -30.98 -25.13
N THR A 206 -5.29 -31.79 -24.83
CA THR A 206 -5.38 -32.90 -23.85
C THR A 206 -5.07 -32.44 -22.41
N TYR A 207 -4.55 -31.22 -22.22
CA TYR A 207 -4.25 -30.69 -20.88
C TYR A 207 -5.50 -30.51 -20.04
N LYS A 208 -5.52 -31.14 -18.87
CA LYS A 208 -6.75 -31.37 -18.12
C LYS A 208 -7.28 -30.13 -17.36
N TYR A 209 -6.39 -29.26 -16.92
CA TYR A 209 -6.72 -28.13 -16.05
C TYR A 209 -6.01 -26.84 -16.49
N PRO A 210 -6.27 -26.30 -17.69
CA PRO A 210 -5.60 -25.10 -18.16
C PRO A 210 -5.98 -23.89 -17.27
N THR A 211 -4.99 -23.08 -16.96
CA THR A 211 -5.16 -21.81 -16.24
C THR A 211 -5.67 -20.70 -17.18
N TYR A 212 -5.38 -20.87 -18.47
CA TYR A 212 -5.72 -19.87 -19.50
C TYR A 212 -6.78 -20.41 -20.47
N SER A 213 -7.61 -19.52 -20.96
CA SER A 213 -8.60 -19.86 -21.98
C SER A 213 -7.93 -20.14 -23.32
N LYS A 214 -8.67 -20.82 -24.23
CA LYS A 214 -8.18 -21.05 -25.61
C LYS A 214 -7.93 -19.76 -26.37
N GLU A 215 -8.68 -18.72 -26.07
CA GLU A 215 -8.50 -17.39 -26.65
C GLU A 215 -7.17 -16.77 -26.20
N ALA A 216 -6.83 -16.90 -24.91
CA ALA A 216 -5.56 -16.39 -24.34
C ALA A 216 -4.34 -17.20 -24.81
N LEU A 217 -4.54 -18.44 -25.27
CA LEU A 217 -3.53 -19.32 -25.86
C LEU A 217 -3.84 -19.60 -27.33
N SER A 218 -4.35 -18.59 -28.04
CA SER A 218 -4.60 -18.69 -29.48
C SER A 218 -3.29 -19.00 -30.24
N LYS A 219 -3.41 -19.60 -31.42
CA LYS A 219 -2.24 -19.87 -32.25
C LYS A 219 -1.43 -18.60 -32.57
N GLU A 220 -2.12 -17.50 -32.79
CA GLU A 220 -1.54 -16.18 -33.04
C GLU A 220 -0.69 -15.69 -31.87
N HIS A 221 -1.24 -15.74 -30.66
CA HIS A 221 -0.48 -15.36 -29.45
C HIS A 221 0.69 -16.31 -29.16
N LEU A 222 0.53 -17.62 -29.41
CA LEU A 222 1.64 -18.57 -29.27
C LEU A 222 2.78 -18.31 -30.27
N GLU A 223 2.47 -17.94 -31.51
CA GLU A 223 3.47 -17.50 -32.49
C GLU A 223 4.21 -16.24 -32.02
N SER A 224 3.50 -15.27 -31.44
CA SER A 224 4.10 -14.07 -30.85
C SER A 224 4.99 -14.40 -29.64
N MET A 225 4.56 -15.34 -28.80
CA MET A 225 5.36 -15.82 -27.67
C MET A 225 6.65 -16.53 -28.12
N GLU A 226 6.59 -17.32 -29.20
CA GLU A 226 7.76 -17.95 -29.80
C GLU A 226 8.75 -16.93 -30.37
N LYS A 227 8.25 -15.92 -31.10
CA LYS A 227 9.08 -14.80 -31.59
C LYS A 227 9.75 -14.07 -30.42
N MET A 228 9.03 -13.81 -29.35
CA MET A 228 9.54 -13.19 -28.12
C MET A 228 10.69 -14.00 -27.53
N ARG A 229 10.53 -15.31 -27.44
CA ARG A 229 11.56 -16.26 -26.98
C ARG A 229 12.81 -16.22 -27.85
N ASN A 230 12.64 -16.29 -29.17
CA ASN A 230 13.75 -16.29 -30.12
C ASN A 230 14.53 -14.96 -30.03
N ARG A 231 13.84 -13.83 -30.03
CA ARG A 231 14.47 -12.51 -29.88
C ARG A 231 15.21 -12.35 -28.55
N LEU A 232 14.65 -12.90 -27.47
CA LEU A 232 15.32 -12.88 -26.17
C LEU A 232 16.60 -13.71 -26.19
N ARG A 233 16.59 -14.92 -26.77
CA ARG A 233 17.78 -15.79 -26.96
C ARG A 233 18.85 -15.10 -27.81
N GLU A 234 18.47 -14.47 -28.89
CA GLU A 234 19.39 -13.69 -29.74
C GLU A 234 20.02 -12.53 -28.96
N THR A 235 19.22 -11.79 -28.18
CA THR A 235 19.72 -10.66 -27.37
C THR A 235 20.69 -11.12 -26.28
N TYR A 236 20.37 -12.20 -25.56
CA TYR A 236 21.28 -12.81 -24.60
C TYR A 236 22.57 -13.26 -25.26
N SER A 237 22.49 -13.97 -26.41
CA SER A 237 23.67 -14.44 -27.14
C SER A 237 24.57 -13.28 -27.55
N TYR A 238 23.97 -12.20 -28.08
CA TYR A 238 24.73 -11.03 -28.52
C TYR A 238 25.39 -10.27 -27.36
N LEU A 239 24.63 -9.95 -26.33
CA LEU A 239 25.11 -9.10 -25.23
C LEU A 239 26.07 -9.84 -24.29
N LEU A 240 25.85 -11.12 -24.00
CA LEU A 240 26.77 -11.96 -23.25
C LEU A 240 27.88 -12.56 -24.13
N ARG A 241 27.87 -12.35 -25.45
CA ARG A 241 28.84 -12.92 -26.40
C ARG A 241 28.94 -14.44 -26.29
N LEU A 242 27.77 -15.11 -26.27
CA LEU A 242 27.74 -16.57 -26.18
C LEU A 242 28.05 -17.17 -27.57
N GLU A 243 28.99 -18.10 -27.64
CA GLU A 243 29.43 -18.76 -28.86
C GLU A 243 29.38 -20.30 -28.74
N GLY A 244 29.02 -20.97 -29.83
CA GLY A 244 29.08 -22.43 -29.92
C GLY A 244 28.33 -23.14 -28.80
N ASP A 245 29.04 -24.03 -28.11
CA ASP A 245 28.50 -24.86 -27.03
C ASP A 245 28.01 -24.05 -25.81
N GLU A 246 28.49 -22.80 -25.65
CA GLU A 246 28.05 -21.91 -24.56
C GLU A 246 26.57 -21.53 -24.70
N GLN A 247 26.09 -21.36 -25.94
CA GLN A 247 24.67 -21.07 -26.20
C GLN A 247 23.79 -22.24 -25.72
N GLU A 248 24.14 -23.47 -26.11
CA GLU A 248 23.41 -24.66 -25.67
C GLU A 248 23.42 -24.79 -24.15
N GLN A 249 24.61 -24.63 -23.53
CA GLN A 249 24.75 -24.72 -22.06
C GLN A 249 23.98 -23.61 -21.34
N PHE A 250 23.87 -22.43 -21.91
CA PHE A 250 23.12 -21.32 -21.31
C PHE A 250 21.62 -21.54 -21.46
N PHE A 251 21.12 -21.83 -22.66
CA PHE A 251 19.69 -21.87 -22.92
C PHE A 251 19.04 -23.17 -22.47
N ASP A 252 19.70 -24.30 -22.66
CA ASP A 252 19.13 -25.62 -22.42
C ASP A 252 19.83 -26.33 -21.24
N GLY A 253 20.81 -25.68 -20.60
CA GLY A 253 21.53 -26.20 -19.46
C GLY A 253 20.84 -25.96 -18.10
N THR A 254 21.51 -26.41 -17.04
CA THR A 254 21.03 -26.27 -15.67
C THR A 254 21.11 -24.82 -15.18
N PRO A 255 20.32 -24.41 -14.15
CA PRO A 255 20.43 -23.08 -13.52
C PRO A 255 21.84 -22.73 -13.06
N ALA A 256 22.60 -23.71 -12.55
CA ALA A 256 23.98 -23.52 -12.12
C ALA A 256 24.93 -23.23 -13.28
N GLN A 257 24.76 -23.93 -14.42
CA GLN A 257 25.55 -23.65 -15.63
C GLN A 257 25.24 -22.25 -16.19
N ARG A 258 23.97 -21.88 -16.25
CA ARG A 258 23.52 -20.56 -16.71
C ARG A 258 24.10 -19.45 -15.83
N LEU A 259 24.08 -19.61 -14.51
CA LEU A 259 24.67 -18.63 -13.59
C LEU A 259 26.19 -18.50 -13.80
N LEU A 260 26.91 -19.63 -13.87
CA LEU A 260 28.36 -19.64 -14.08
C LEU A 260 28.78 -18.94 -15.39
N ILE A 261 28.02 -19.22 -16.49
CA ILE A 261 28.26 -18.55 -17.77
C ILE A 261 28.00 -17.06 -17.66
N SER A 262 26.90 -16.64 -17.03
CA SER A 262 26.59 -15.22 -16.80
C SER A 262 27.70 -14.51 -16.03
N GLU A 263 28.18 -15.09 -14.92
CA GLU A 263 29.27 -14.54 -14.13
C GLU A 263 30.54 -14.40 -14.94
N THR A 264 30.94 -15.45 -15.66
CA THR A 264 32.16 -15.46 -16.44
C THR A 264 32.14 -14.41 -17.55
N LYS A 265 31.05 -14.35 -18.32
CA LYS A 265 30.93 -13.41 -19.45
C LYS A 265 30.81 -11.96 -18.99
N ILE A 266 30.04 -11.69 -17.96
CA ILE A 266 29.88 -10.30 -17.44
C ILE A 266 31.20 -9.80 -16.89
N ARG A 267 31.93 -10.61 -16.09
CA ARG A 267 33.25 -10.21 -15.56
C ARG A 267 34.25 -9.97 -16.68
N GLN A 268 34.26 -10.81 -17.71
CA GLN A 268 35.12 -10.61 -18.88
C GLN A 268 34.77 -9.29 -19.62
N ILE A 269 33.49 -9.00 -19.83
CA ILE A 269 33.03 -7.75 -20.48
C ILE A 269 33.43 -6.52 -19.64
N GLU A 270 33.25 -6.57 -18.32
CA GLU A 270 33.67 -5.49 -17.41
C GLU A 270 35.19 -5.24 -17.50
N GLU A 271 35.98 -6.30 -17.42
CA GLU A 271 37.47 -6.21 -17.44
C GLU A 271 37.97 -5.60 -18.76
N GLU A 272 37.53 -6.13 -19.88
CA GLU A 272 37.88 -5.60 -21.23
C GLU A 272 37.52 -4.12 -21.38
N ARG A 273 36.38 -3.70 -20.83
CA ARG A 273 35.94 -2.31 -20.93
C ARG A 273 36.69 -1.40 -19.98
N ARG A 274 36.99 -1.84 -18.76
CA ARG A 274 37.87 -1.11 -17.84
C ARG A 274 39.26 -0.90 -18.41
N GLU A 275 39.82 -1.91 -19.09
CA GLU A 275 41.10 -1.76 -19.80
C GLU A 275 41.01 -0.74 -20.93
N LYS A 276 39.92 -0.74 -21.69
CA LYS A 276 39.73 0.15 -22.83
C LYS A 276 39.39 1.59 -22.44
N TYR A 277 38.61 1.82 -21.42
CA TYR A 277 38.09 3.14 -21.05
C TYR A 277 38.66 3.67 -19.74
N GLY A 278 39.17 2.83 -18.83
CA GLY A 278 39.75 3.23 -17.56
C GLY A 278 41.16 3.82 -17.64
N GLN A 279 41.81 3.77 -18.80
CA GLN A 279 43.15 4.35 -19.04
C GLN A 279 43.12 5.85 -19.40
N SER A 280 41.95 6.48 -19.40
CA SER A 280 41.76 7.90 -19.78
C SER A 280 41.87 8.86 -18.59
N LYS A 281 42.53 8.48 -17.48
CA LYS A 281 42.79 9.36 -16.35
C LYS A 281 44.24 9.73 -16.24
#